data_8c09e9700ffc2f275632119c0144c30f
#
_entry.id   8c09e9700ffc2f275632119c0144c30f
#
_cell.length_a   1.000
_cell.length_b   1.000
_cell.length_c   1.000
_cell.angle_alpha   90.00
_cell.angle_beta   90.00
_cell.angle_gamma   90.00
#
_symmetry.space_group_name_H-M   'P 1'
#
loop_
_entity.id
_entity.type
_entity.pdbx_description
1 polymer ?
#
loop_
_entity_poly.entity_id
_entity_poly.type
_entity_poly.pdbx_seq_one_letter_code
_entity_poly.pdbx_strand_id
1 'polypeptide(L)'
;LAYLGDNAYEFTLKLNRYLNSLRARMGLPYWSLSAYLKHKVKKALNYVTDFEVAVAAEARSRGHDGVVCGHIHRAEMRTINGTLYCNDGDWVESRSALVEHMDGRLELVYWDDVLSSQFREPSAPQPMGVVA
;
A
#
# COMPACT_ATOMS: atom_id res chain seq x y z
N LEU A 1 -10.01 -3.05 -14.74
CA LEU A 1 -9.03 -3.76 -13.87
C LEU A 1 -9.01 -5.26 -14.17
N ALA A 2 -10.16 -5.96 -14.30
CA ALA A 2 -10.22 -7.40 -14.62
C ALA A 2 -9.49 -7.73 -15.92
N TYR A 3 -9.75 -6.98 -17.00
CA TYR A 3 -9.14 -7.19 -18.32
C TYR A 3 -7.60 -7.05 -18.34
N LEU A 4 -7.05 -6.16 -17.51
CA LEU A 4 -5.60 -6.02 -17.34
C LEU A 4 -5.00 -7.20 -16.56
N GLY A 5 -5.74 -7.72 -15.58
CA GLY A 5 -5.33 -8.90 -14.82
C GLY A 5 -5.27 -10.17 -15.68
N ASP A 6 -6.26 -10.37 -16.55
CA ASP A 6 -6.32 -11.52 -17.45
C ASP A 6 -5.17 -11.50 -18.47
N ASN A 7 -4.89 -10.34 -19.07
CA ASN A 7 -3.77 -10.20 -20.02
C ASN A 7 -2.40 -10.41 -19.34
N ALA A 8 -2.21 -9.90 -18.13
CA ALA A 8 -0.98 -10.11 -17.37
C ALA A 8 -0.79 -11.57 -16.98
N TYR A 9 -1.89 -12.26 -16.62
CA TYR A 9 -1.87 -13.68 -16.31
C TYR A 9 -1.54 -14.52 -17.54
N GLU A 10 -2.20 -14.30 -18.68
CA GLU A 10 -1.89 -14.99 -19.93
C GLU A 10 -0.44 -14.75 -20.38
N PHE A 11 0.03 -13.51 -20.30
CA PHE A 11 1.43 -13.17 -20.60
C PHE A 11 2.40 -13.97 -19.71
N THR A 12 2.13 -14.04 -18.42
CA THR A 12 2.94 -14.81 -17.47
C THR A 12 2.97 -16.30 -17.82
N LEU A 13 1.83 -16.86 -18.23
CA LEU A 13 1.75 -18.26 -18.65
C LEU A 13 2.54 -18.52 -19.94
N LYS A 14 2.45 -17.64 -20.93
CA LYS A 14 3.20 -17.75 -22.20
C LYS A 14 4.71 -17.64 -21.93
N LEU A 15 5.12 -16.69 -21.13
CA LEU A 15 6.51 -16.50 -20.73
C LEU A 15 7.05 -17.72 -19.96
N ASN A 16 6.26 -18.26 -19.04
CA ASN A 16 6.63 -19.46 -18.27
C ASN A 16 6.84 -20.68 -19.18
N ARG A 17 5.97 -20.88 -20.18
CA ARG A 17 6.12 -21.96 -21.17
C ARG A 17 7.39 -21.79 -22.00
N TYR A 18 7.66 -20.58 -22.47
CA TYR A 18 8.84 -20.28 -23.27
C TYR A 18 10.14 -20.53 -22.49
N LEU A 19 10.22 -20.01 -21.27
CA LEU A 19 11.35 -20.22 -20.38
C LEU A 19 11.59 -21.71 -20.08
N ASN A 20 10.53 -22.49 -19.82
CA ASN A 20 10.67 -23.91 -19.55
C ASN A 20 11.03 -24.73 -20.81
N SER A 21 10.62 -24.31 -21.99
CA SER A 21 11.05 -24.92 -23.26
C SER A 21 12.56 -24.73 -23.48
N LEU A 22 13.08 -23.55 -23.21
CA LEU A 22 14.51 -23.25 -23.24
C LEU A 22 15.29 -24.06 -22.18
N ARG A 23 14.78 -24.13 -20.97
CA ARG A 23 15.38 -24.91 -19.88
C ARG A 23 15.44 -26.40 -20.18
N ALA A 24 14.35 -26.95 -20.75
CA ALA A 24 14.30 -28.35 -21.18
C ALA A 24 15.36 -28.69 -22.24
N ARG A 25 15.58 -27.76 -23.19
CA ARG A 25 16.66 -27.93 -24.23
C ARG A 25 18.07 -27.91 -23.62
N MET A 26 18.23 -27.27 -22.45
CA MET A 26 19.49 -27.21 -21.72
C MET A 26 19.61 -28.35 -20.67
N GLY A 27 18.66 -29.28 -20.63
CA GLY A 27 18.66 -30.37 -19.62
C GLY A 27 18.33 -29.91 -18.21
N LEU A 28 17.77 -28.70 -18.02
CA LEU A 28 17.43 -28.16 -16.71
C LEU A 28 16.00 -28.57 -16.29
N PRO A 29 15.75 -28.80 -15.00
CA PRO A 29 14.43 -29.17 -14.50
C PRO A 29 13.43 -28.03 -14.70
N TYR A 30 12.12 -28.41 -14.72
CA TYR A 30 11.01 -27.45 -14.77
C TYR A 30 11.09 -26.42 -13.64
N TRP A 31 10.81 -25.17 -13.99
CA TRP A 31 10.78 -24.05 -13.04
C TRP A 31 9.51 -23.21 -13.24
N SER A 32 8.84 -22.86 -12.15
CA SER A 32 7.59 -22.10 -12.20
C SER A 32 7.84 -20.63 -11.85
N LEU A 33 7.73 -19.76 -12.85
CA LEU A 33 7.82 -18.31 -12.67
C LEU A 33 6.73 -17.80 -11.71
N SER A 34 5.50 -18.31 -11.83
CA SER A 34 4.40 -17.90 -10.96
C SER A 34 4.61 -18.30 -9.50
N ALA A 35 5.14 -19.52 -9.25
CA ALA A 35 5.50 -19.94 -7.89
C ALA A 35 6.61 -19.08 -7.30
N TYR A 36 7.62 -18.76 -8.08
CA TYR A 36 8.71 -17.87 -7.67
C TYR A 36 8.19 -16.48 -7.30
N LEU A 37 7.37 -15.86 -8.15
CA LEU A 37 6.78 -14.55 -7.90
C LEU A 37 5.90 -14.56 -6.65
N LYS A 38 5.02 -15.56 -6.50
CA LYS A 38 4.20 -15.72 -5.28
C LYS A 38 5.06 -15.82 -4.02
N HIS A 39 6.15 -16.60 -4.07
CA HIS A 39 7.06 -16.72 -2.94
C HIS A 39 7.74 -15.40 -2.60
N LYS A 40 8.21 -14.64 -3.61
CA LYS A 40 8.84 -13.33 -3.42
C LYS A 40 7.86 -12.32 -2.82
N VAL A 41 6.64 -12.23 -3.36
CA VAL A 41 5.59 -11.34 -2.84
C VAL A 41 5.24 -11.71 -1.40
N LYS A 42 5.02 -13.00 -1.10
CA LYS A 42 4.74 -13.45 0.27
C LYS A 42 5.86 -13.08 1.24
N LYS A 43 7.13 -13.27 0.84
CA LYS A 43 8.28 -12.92 1.68
C LYS A 43 8.34 -11.40 1.95
N ALA A 44 8.06 -10.58 0.93
CA ALA A 44 8.04 -9.12 1.08
C ALA A 44 6.91 -8.68 2.03
N LEU A 45 5.70 -9.24 1.87
CA LEU A 45 4.56 -8.94 2.75
C LEU A 45 4.84 -9.34 4.20
N ASN A 46 5.40 -10.53 4.44
CA ASN A 46 5.77 -10.95 5.78
C ASN A 46 6.80 -10.01 6.41
N TYR A 47 7.82 -9.60 5.64
CA TYR A 47 8.83 -8.66 6.12
C TYR A 47 8.22 -7.33 6.58
N VAL A 48 7.30 -6.77 5.79
CA VAL A 48 6.57 -5.53 6.17
C VAL A 48 5.79 -5.74 7.47
N THR A 49 5.01 -6.81 7.56
CA THR A 49 4.20 -7.12 8.75
C THR A 49 5.06 -7.34 9.98
N ASP A 50 6.16 -8.09 9.86
CA ASP A 50 7.09 -8.35 10.96
C ASP A 50 7.75 -7.07 11.47
N PHE A 51 8.13 -6.16 10.55
CA PHE A 51 8.68 -4.85 10.90
C PHE A 51 7.67 -4.01 11.68
N GLU A 52 6.45 -3.87 11.19
CA GLU A 52 5.40 -3.07 11.82
C GLU A 52 5.09 -3.58 13.24
N VAL A 53 4.96 -4.90 13.40
CA VAL A 53 4.73 -5.53 14.70
C VAL A 53 5.90 -5.30 15.65
N ALA A 54 7.14 -5.44 15.17
CA ALA A 54 8.33 -5.24 15.98
C ALA A 54 8.46 -3.78 16.46
N VAL A 55 8.23 -2.82 15.57
CA VAL A 55 8.30 -1.39 15.91
C VAL A 55 7.20 -0.99 16.90
N ALA A 56 5.98 -1.47 16.71
CA ALA A 56 4.88 -1.22 17.65
C ALA A 56 5.15 -1.86 19.03
N ALA A 57 5.72 -3.06 19.06
CA ALA A 57 6.09 -3.73 20.29
C ALA A 57 7.22 -2.98 21.04
N GLU A 58 8.20 -2.47 20.32
CA GLU A 58 9.29 -1.67 20.90
C GLU A 58 8.75 -0.35 21.49
N ALA A 59 7.88 0.37 20.78
CA ALA A 59 7.24 1.57 21.30
C ALA A 59 6.48 1.28 22.59
N ARG A 60 5.70 0.21 22.61
CA ARG A 60 4.96 -0.21 23.80
C ARG A 60 5.87 -0.58 24.98
N SER A 61 6.98 -1.28 24.70
CA SER A 61 7.95 -1.68 25.75
C SER A 61 8.59 -0.47 26.45
N ARG A 62 8.67 0.65 25.72
CA ARG A 62 9.17 1.94 26.23
C ARG A 62 8.08 2.82 26.85
N GLY A 63 6.84 2.35 26.93
CA GLY A 63 5.72 3.07 27.53
C GLY A 63 5.11 4.15 26.64
N HIS A 64 5.28 4.04 25.31
CA HIS A 64 4.66 4.94 24.33
C HIS A 64 3.31 4.40 23.84
N ASP A 65 2.36 5.30 23.63
CA ASP A 65 1.03 4.97 23.09
C ASP A 65 1.02 4.77 21.59
N GLY A 66 2.03 5.29 20.89
CA GLY A 66 2.16 5.19 19.44
C GLY A 66 3.59 5.36 18.94
N VAL A 67 3.77 5.11 17.64
CA VAL A 67 5.03 5.28 16.94
C VAL A 67 4.78 5.82 15.55
N VAL A 68 5.62 6.78 15.14
CA VAL A 68 5.68 7.29 13.77
C VAL A 68 6.99 6.83 13.15
N CYS A 69 6.92 6.24 11.98
CA CYS A 69 8.09 5.79 11.23
C CYS A 69 7.87 5.96 9.72
N GLY A 70 8.97 5.94 8.98
CA GLY A 70 9.02 5.82 7.53
C GLY A 70 9.53 4.44 7.11
N HIS A 71 10.41 4.38 6.11
CA HIS A 71 11.16 3.22 5.62
C HIS A 71 10.37 2.25 4.74
N ILE A 72 9.11 1.96 5.03
CA ILE A 72 8.29 1.01 4.26
C ILE A 72 7.69 1.66 2.99
N HIS A 73 7.73 2.98 2.82
CA HIS A 73 7.16 3.73 1.70
C HIS A 73 5.65 3.51 1.47
N ARG A 74 4.98 2.94 2.47
CA ARG A 74 3.53 2.68 2.46
C ARG A 74 2.87 3.46 3.56
N ALA A 75 2.14 4.50 3.19
CA ALA A 75 1.36 5.30 4.13
C ALA A 75 0.28 4.44 4.80
N GLU A 76 0.33 4.37 6.13
CA GLU A 76 -0.63 3.58 6.91
C GLU A 76 -0.75 4.13 8.33
N MET A 77 -1.96 4.15 8.85
CA MET A 77 -2.23 4.47 10.23
C MET A 77 -3.21 3.42 10.80
N ARG A 78 -2.75 2.64 11.77
CA ARG A 78 -3.55 1.57 12.38
C ARG A 78 -3.07 1.24 13.79
N THR A 79 -3.91 0.58 14.57
CA THR A 79 -3.53 0.08 15.90
C THR A 79 -3.02 -1.36 15.80
N ILE A 80 -1.82 -1.59 16.34
CA ILE A 80 -1.17 -2.90 16.42
C ILE A 80 -1.00 -3.25 17.91
N ASN A 81 -1.70 -4.27 18.38
CA ASN A 81 -1.62 -4.73 19.77
C ASN A 81 -1.82 -3.59 20.81
N GLY A 82 -2.70 -2.63 20.52
CA GLY A 82 -2.98 -1.50 21.40
C GLY A 82 -2.04 -0.30 21.26
N THR A 83 -1.06 -0.34 20.35
CA THR A 83 -0.14 0.77 20.04
C THR A 83 -0.51 1.38 18.69
N LEU A 84 -0.62 2.70 18.60
CA LEU A 84 -0.86 3.40 17.35
C LEU A 84 0.42 3.34 16.49
N TYR A 85 0.33 2.71 15.34
CA TYR A 85 1.38 2.67 14.34
C TYR A 85 1.04 3.62 13.20
N CYS A 86 1.96 4.52 12.88
CA CYS A 86 1.85 5.44 11.75
C CYS A 86 3.08 5.31 10.86
N ASN A 87 2.86 5.16 9.56
CA ASN A 87 3.88 5.31 8.54
C ASN A 87 3.46 6.44 7.61
N ASP A 88 4.31 7.46 7.45
CA ASP A 88 4.01 8.67 6.67
C ASP A 88 4.06 8.43 5.15
N GLY A 89 4.59 7.27 4.73
CA GLY A 89 4.78 6.95 3.33
C GLY A 89 6.00 7.63 2.72
N ASP A 90 5.84 8.16 1.51
CA ASP A 90 6.86 8.90 0.79
C ASP A 90 6.26 9.93 -0.19
N TRP A 91 7.13 10.75 -0.82
CA TRP A 91 6.73 11.73 -1.83
C TRP A 91 6.83 11.22 -3.28
N VAL A 92 7.27 9.97 -3.49
CA VAL A 92 7.48 9.39 -4.81
C VAL A 92 6.32 8.49 -5.22
N GLU A 93 5.96 7.55 -4.36
CA GLU A 93 4.92 6.54 -4.64
C GLU A 93 3.57 6.92 -4.02
N SER A 94 3.54 7.13 -2.70
CA SER A 94 2.30 7.42 -1.97
C SER A 94 1.90 8.89 -2.00
N ARG A 95 2.87 9.79 -2.15
CA ARG A 95 2.69 11.24 -2.08
C ARG A 95 1.86 11.66 -0.88
N SER A 96 2.26 11.16 0.28
CA SER A 96 1.54 11.31 1.54
C SER A 96 2.38 11.98 2.61
N ALA A 97 1.71 12.51 3.62
CA ALA A 97 2.30 13.07 4.81
C ALA A 97 1.43 12.75 6.03
N LEU A 98 2.06 12.56 7.18
CA LEU A 98 1.36 12.52 8.45
C LEU A 98 1.28 13.94 9.01
N VAL A 99 0.07 14.39 9.35
CA VAL A 99 -0.20 15.73 9.88
C VAL A 99 -0.77 15.60 11.28
N GLU A 100 -0.27 16.42 12.19
CA GLU A 100 -0.88 16.63 13.51
C GLU A 100 -1.67 17.93 13.49
N HIS A 101 -2.95 17.86 13.79
CA HIS A 101 -3.84 19.01 13.92
C HIS A 101 -3.64 19.70 15.28
N MET A 102 -4.11 20.95 15.38
CA MET A 102 -4.01 21.75 16.61
C MET A 102 -4.72 21.12 17.82
N ASP A 103 -5.64 20.19 17.61
CA ASP A 103 -6.34 19.41 18.62
C ASP A 103 -5.61 18.10 19.01
N GLY A 104 -4.42 17.84 18.42
CA GLY A 104 -3.62 16.63 18.64
C GLY A 104 -4.05 15.42 17.80
N ARG A 105 -5.05 15.56 16.94
CA ARG A 105 -5.47 14.48 16.04
C ARG A 105 -4.46 14.28 14.91
N LEU A 106 -4.04 13.04 14.70
CA LEU A 106 -3.18 12.66 13.58
C LEU A 106 -4.04 12.30 12.35
N GLU A 107 -3.54 12.66 11.18
CA GLU A 107 -4.19 12.36 9.90
C GLU A 107 -3.16 12.07 8.81
N LEU A 108 -3.39 11.01 8.02
CA LEU A 108 -2.67 10.79 6.78
C LEU A 108 -3.33 11.59 5.66
N VAL A 109 -2.55 12.49 5.08
CA VAL A 109 -2.97 13.36 3.98
C VAL A 109 -2.28 12.91 2.69
N TYR A 110 -3.05 12.71 1.63
CA TYR A 110 -2.54 12.38 0.31
C TYR A 110 -2.60 13.62 -0.59
N TRP A 111 -1.50 13.91 -1.26
CA TRP A 111 -1.39 15.11 -2.10
C TRP A 111 -2.43 15.15 -3.22
N ASP A 112 -2.77 14.01 -3.79
CA ASP A 112 -3.80 13.92 -4.84
C ASP A 112 -5.19 14.32 -4.34
N ASP A 113 -5.52 13.98 -3.09
CA ASP A 113 -6.78 14.37 -2.48
C ASP A 113 -6.82 15.87 -2.20
N VAL A 114 -5.70 16.44 -1.76
CA VAL A 114 -5.55 17.89 -1.55
C VAL A 114 -5.76 18.64 -2.86
N LEU A 115 -5.10 18.21 -3.93
CA LEU A 115 -5.28 18.82 -5.25
C LEU A 115 -6.73 18.71 -5.74
N SER A 116 -7.33 17.53 -5.64
CA SER A 116 -8.69 17.30 -6.09
C SER A 116 -9.72 18.13 -5.33
N SER A 117 -9.49 18.40 -4.04
CA SER A 117 -10.35 19.25 -3.22
C SER A 117 -10.24 20.74 -3.58
N GLN A 118 -9.07 21.20 -4.00
CA GLN A 118 -8.83 22.59 -4.42
C GLN A 118 -9.48 22.91 -5.78
N PHE A 119 -9.60 21.91 -6.66
CA PHE A 119 -10.20 22.06 -8.00
C PHE A 119 -11.68 21.66 -8.05
N ARG A 120 -12.30 21.24 -6.96
CA ARG A 120 -13.75 21.07 -6.90
C ARG A 120 -14.38 22.46 -6.86
N GLU A 121 -15.03 22.87 -7.94
CA GLU A 121 -15.92 24.03 -7.91
C GLU A 121 -16.98 23.83 -6.79
N PRO A 122 -17.27 24.88 -6.02
CA PRO A 122 -18.35 24.81 -5.04
C PRO A 122 -19.63 24.38 -5.78
N SER A 123 -20.23 23.28 -5.36
CA SER A 123 -21.49 22.81 -5.91
C SER A 123 -22.49 23.97 -5.91
N ALA A 124 -23.03 24.29 -7.09
CA ALA A 124 -24.03 25.35 -7.23
C ALA A 124 -25.14 25.16 -6.16
N PRO A 125 -25.57 26.23 -5.50
CA PRO A 125 -26.61 26.16 -4.49
C PRO A 125 -27.85 25.49 -5.10
N GLN A 126 -28.34 24.43 -4.48
CA GLN A 126 -29.57 23.80 -4.91
C GLN A 126 -30.71 24.83 -4.82
N PRO A 127 -31.54 24.97 -5.85
CA PRO A 127 -32.67 25.88 -5.79
C PRO A 127 -33.57 25.48 -4.62
N MET A 128 -33.77 26.41 -3.69
CA MET A 128 -34.73 26.23 -2.62
C MET A 128 -36.10 25.97 -3.25
N GLY A 129 -36.65 24.78 -3.01
CA GLY A 129 -37.97 24.40 -3.44
C GLY A 129 -38.98 25.46 -2.92
N VAL A 130 -39.65 26.12 -3.84
CA VAL A 130 -40.81 26.94 -3.51
C VAL A 130 -41.92 26.00 -3.04
N VAL A 131 -42.20 26.02 -1.74
CA VAL A 131 -43.38 25.36 -1.18
C VAL A 131 -44.57 26.21 -1.57
N ALA A 132 -45.43 25.65 -2.40
CA ALA A 132 -46.71 26.23 -2.76
C ALA A 132 -47.79 25.79 -1.73
#